data_a4ed239c448ddbf50b41115681dfa5e8
#
_entry.id   a4ed239c448ddbf50b41115681dfa5e8
#
_cell.length_a   1.000
_cell.length_b   1.000
_cell.length_c   1.000
_cell.angle_alpha   90.00
_cell.angle_beta   90.00
_cell.angle_gamma   90.00
#
_symmetry.space_group_name_H-M   'P 1'
#
loop_
_entity.id
_entity.type
_entity.pdbx_description
1 polymer ?
#
loop_
_entity_poly.entity_id
_entity_poly.type
_entity_poly.pdbx_seq_one_letter_code
_entity_poly.pdbx_strand_id
1 'polypeptide(L)'
;MFDPKLGEPIVEAIMEELQISRYEVMQIVHNWDVTPGYVEGELVAAIMHSGTEVHFAISKNARGRTINRRRTREFLKPLFDKKGFLTTRLLHDRDGQRRFIERIGFKKTWSDKDFNYFMLTELPFERKQDV
;
A
#
# COMPACT_ATOMS: atom_id res chain seq x y z
N MET A 1 12.83 2.80 14.27
CA MET A 1 11.97 2.81 15.43
C MET A 1 10.51 2.94 15.02
N PHE A 2 9.62 2.27 15.71
CA PHE A 2 8.21 2.34 15.40
C PHE A 2 7.69 3.78 15.56
N ASP A 3 6.97 4.26 14.56
CA ASP A 3 6.38 5.60 14.61
C ASP A 3 5.09 5.56 15.45
N PRO A 4 5.05 6.24 16.59
CA PRO A 4 3.86 6.23 17.44
C PRO A 4 2.62 6.80 16.74
N LYS A 5 2.78 7.52 15.66
CA LYS A 5 1.65 8.05 14.90
C LYS A 5 0.87 6.96 14.21
N LEU A 6 1.47 5.78 13.99
CA LEU A 6 0.77 4.69 13.31
C LEU A 6 -0.34 4.10 14.15
N GLY A 7 -0.12 3.98 15.46
CA GLY A 7 -1.14 3.47 16.36
C GLY A 7 -1.44 1.99 16.19
N GLU A 8 -2.21 1.46 17.13
CA GLU A 8 -2.54 0.04 17.17
C GLU A 8 -3.36 -0.46 15.97
N PRO A 9 -4.40 0.26 15.51
CA PRO A 9 -5.17 -0.24 14.37
C PRO A 9 -4.33 -0.43 13.12
N ILE A 10 -3.32 0.42 12.91
CA ILE A 10 -2.44 0.29 11.75
C ILE A 10 -1.50 -0.90 11.92
N VAL A 11 -0.98 -1.10 13.13
CA VAL A 11 -0.14 -2.26 13.41
C VAL A 11 -0.91 -3.55 13.11
N GLU A 12 -2.16 -3.62 13.56
CA GLU A 12 -3.00 -4.78 13.30
C GLU A 12 -3.25 -4.96 11.80
N ALA A 13 -3.47 -3.87 11.08
CA ALA A 13 -3.68 -3.93 9.64
C ALA A 13 -2.45 -4.47 8.92
N ILE A 14 -1.26 -4.05 9.34
CA ILE A 14 -0.01 -4.56 8.75
C ILE A 14 0.14 -6.05 9.04
N MET A 15 -0.14 -6.47 10.27
CA MET A 15 -0.07 -7.88 10.63
C MET A 15 -0.98 -8.72 9.73
N GLU A 16 -2.20 -8.24 9.52
CA GLU A 16 -3.17 -8.94 8.70
C GLU A 16 -2.77 -8.94 7.22
N GLU A 17 -2.34 -7.79 6.73
CA GLU A 17 -1.96 -7.65 5.32
C GLU A 17 -0.81 -8.58 4.96
N LEU A 18 0.21 -8.61 5.79
CA LEU A 18 1.42 -9.36 5.51
C LEU A 18 1.42 -10.74 6.14
N GLN A 19 0.43 -11.07 6.94
CA GLN A 19 0.33 -12.37 7.63
C GLN A 19 1.55 -12.63 8.49
N ILE A 20 1.93 -11.64 9.31
CA ILE A 20 3.11 -11.71 10.14
C ILE A 20 2.76 -11.33 11.58
N SER A 21 3.69 -11.62 12.49
CA SER A 21 3.51 -11.32 13.91
C SER A 21 3.78 -9.85 14.20
N ARG A 22 3.37 -9.43 15.40
CA ARG A 22 3.65 -8.08 15.86
C ARG A 22 5.15 -7.81 15.88
N TYR A 23 5.94 -8.78 16.33
CA TYR A 23 7.39 -8.63 16.35
C TYR A 23 7.92 -8.35 14.94
N GLU A 24 7.42 -9.08 13.95
CA GLU A 24 7.85 -8.91 12.57
C GLU A 24 7.42 -7.56 12.00
N VAL A 25 6.25 -7.06 12.42
CA VAL A 25 5.84 -5.70 12.03
C VAL A 25 6.85 -4.68 12.51
N MET A 26 7.31 -4.83 13.76
CA MET A 26 8.29 -3.90 14.31
C MET A 26 9.60 -3.95 13.53
N GLN A 27 9.99 -5.12 13.04
CA GLN A 27 11.17 -5.25 12.19
C GLN A 27 10.98 -4.53 10.86
N ILE A 28 9.78 -4.63 10.28
CA ILE A 28 9.48 -3.97 9.03
C ILE A 28 9.50 -2.45 9.19
N VAL A 29 8.85 -1.92 10.21
CA VAL A 29 8.86 -0.46 10.41
C VAL A 29 10.25 0.06 10.70
N HIS A 30 11.14 -0.79 11.18
CA HIS A 30 12.52 -0.40 11.40
C HIS A 30 13.33 -0.36 10.11
N ASN A 31 13.04 -1.28 9.18
CA ASN A 31 13.84 -1.47 7.99
C ASN A 31 13.23 -0.89 6.72
N TRP A 32 11.93 -0.66 6.71
CA TRP A 32 11.20 -0.10 5.58
C TRP A 32 10.75 1.31 5.93
N ASP A 33 10.61 2.14 4.91
CA ASP A 33 9.99 3.45 5.09
C ASP A 33 8.48 3.26 5.22
N VAL A 34 7.88 3.98 6.16
CA VAL A 34 6.44 3.91 6.37
C VAL A 34 5.88 5.32 6.28
N THR A 35 4.95 5.52 5.35
CA THR A 35 4.30 6.79 5.15
C THR A 35 2.85 6.68 5.60
N PRO A 36 2.44 7.44 6.61
CA PRO A 36 1.04 7.41 7.06
C PRO A 36 0.12 8.11 6.07
N GLY A 37 -1.09 7.60 5.94
CA GLY A 37 -2.13 8.23 5.14
C GLY A 37 -3.24 8.75 6.02
N TYR A 38 -3.53 10.05 5.90
CA TYR A 38 -4.57 10.70 6.71
C TYR A 38 -5.73 11.12 5.85
N VAL A 39 -6.93 10.99 6.40
CA VAL A 39 -8.14 11.54 5.77
C VAL A 39 -8.86 12.32 6.85
N GLU A 40 -9.05 13.61 6.62
CA GLU A 40 -9.72 14.52 7.56
C GLU A 40 -9.09 14.45 8.95
N GLY A 41 -7.77 14.39 8.97
CA GLY A 41 -7.02 14.38 10.22
C GLY A 41 -6.92 13.05 10.91
N GLU A 42 -7.54 12.03 10.38
CA GLU A 42 -7.55 10.70 10.98
C GLU A 42 -6.61 9.76 10.23
N LEU A 43 -5.80 9.03 10.97
CA LEU A 43 -4.89 8.06 10.38
C LEU A 43 -5.66 6.83 9.92
N VAL A 44 -5.67 6.57 8.61
CA VAL A 44 -6.47 5.49 8.04
C VAL A 44 -5.65 4.45 7.31
N ALA A 45 -4.41 4.75 6.98
CA ALA A 45 -3.59 3.82 6.20
C ALA A 45 -2.13 4.05 6.45
N ALA A 46 -1.32 3.05 6.10
CA ALA A 46 0.13 3.18 6.08
C ALA A 46 0.62 2.57 4.77
N ILE A 47 1.57 3.24 4.13
CA ILE A 47 2.21 2.73 2.93
C ILE A 47 3.64 2.39 3.32
N MET A 48 3.97 1.12 3.22
CA MET A 48 5.29 0.63 3.53
C MET A 48 6.05 0.48 2.22
N HIS A 49 7.25 1.00 2.13
CA HIS A 49 8.02 0.85 0.90
C HIS A 49 9.49 0.67 1.17
N SER A 50 10.12 -0.04 0.25
CA SER A 50 11.56 -0.27 0.24
C SER A 50 11.96 -0.32 -1.23
N GLY A 51 12.83 0.60 -1.66
CA GLY A 51 13.10 0.75 -3.09
C GLY A 51 11.81 1.09 -3.82
N THR A 52 11.46 0.27 -4.79
CA THR A 52 10.22 0.46 -5.56
C THR A 52 9.07 -0.39 -5.05
N GLU A 53 9.34 -1.31 -4.13
CA GLU A 53 8.29 -2.20 -3.63
C GLU A 53 7.45 -1.51 -2.58
N VAL A 54 6.12 -1.57 -2.73
CA VAL A 54 5.18 -0.94 -1.81
C VAL A 54 4.15 -1.95 -1.33
N HIS A 55 3.68 -1.74 -0.12
CA HIS A 55 2.58 -2.51 0.45
C HIS A 55 1.67 -1.54 1.20
N PHE A 56 0.38 -1.86 1.20
CA PHE A 56 -0.63 -1.01 1.84
C PHE A 56 -1.18 -1.71 3.06
N ALA A 57 -1.32 -0.97 4.15
CA ALA A 57 -2.04 -1.44 5.31
C ALA A 57 -3.15 -0.43 5.58
N ILE A 58 -4.39 -0.87 5.53
CA ILE A 58 -5.54 0.01 5.67
C ILE A 58 -6.27 -0.34 6.95
N SER A 59 -6.55 0.67 7.75
CA SER A 59 -7.29 0.49 8.99
C SER A 59 -8.65 -0.15 8.70
N LYS A 60 -9.08 -1.08 9.57
CA LYS A 60 -10.37 -1.74 9.41
C LYS A 60 -11.51 -0.74 9.33
N ASN A 61 -11.44 0.33 10.09
CA ASN A 61 -12.50 1.33 10.13
C ASN A 61 -12.60 2.12 8.84
N ALA A 62 -11.52 2.15 8.06
CA ALA A 62 -11.46 2.94 6.83
C ALA A 62 -11.77 2.13 5.58
N ARG A 63 -11.74 0.80 5.68
CA ARG A 63 -11.93 -0.05 4.50
C ARG A 63 -13.31 0.13 3.91
N GLY A 64 -13.35 0.33 2.60
CA GLY A 64 -14.60 0.38 1.86
C GLY A 64 -15.35 1.68 1.95
N ARG A 65 -14.91 2.63 2.79
CA ARG A 65 -15.60 3.91 2.94
C ARG A 65 -14.67 5.09 2.73
N THR A 66 -13.65 5.18 3.55
CA THR A 66 -12.73 6.33 3.55
C THR A 66 -11.65 6.19 2.51
N ILE A 67 -11.13 4.96 2.37
CA ILE A 67 -10.05 4.69 1.43
C ILE A 67 -10.63 4.14 0.14
N ASN A 68 -10.31 4.81 -0.97
CA ASN A 68 -10.70 4.37 -2.29
C ASN A 68 -9.49 4.52 -3.20
N ARG A 69 -9.62 4.14 -4.47
CA ARG A 69 -8.49 4.17 -5.39
C ARG A 69 -7.96 5.58 -5.63
N ARG A 70 -8.83 6.59 -5.60
CA ARG A 70 -8.40 7.96 -5.77
C ARG A 70 -7.49 8.38 -4.62
N ARG A 71 -7.91 8.13 -3.37
CA ARG A 71 -7.11 8.46 -2.19
C ARG A 71 -5.79 7.71 -2.19
N THR A 72 -5.85 6.43 -2.55
CA THR A 72 -4.65 5.61 -2.58
C THR A 72 -3.65 6.16 -3.58
N ARG A 73 -4.12 6.58 -4.75
CA ARG A 73 -3.22 7.18 -5.73
C ARG A 73 -2.63 8.49 -5.24
N GLU A 74 -3.43 9.29 -4.52
CA GLU A 74 -2.91 10.52 -3.94
C GLU A 74 -1.77 10.23 -2.96
N PHE A 75 -1.92 9.17 -2.16
CA PHE A 75 -0.86 8.78 -1.24
C PHE A 75 0.37 8.27 -1.98
N LEU A 76 0.18 7.60 -3.11
CA LEU A 76 1.29 7.03 -3.87
C LEU A 76 2.02 8.04 -4.75
N LYS A 77 1.35 9.14 -5.12
CA LYS A 77 1.90 10.05 -6.10
C LYS A 77 3.31 10.56 -5.78
N PRO A 78 3.59 11.04 -4.56
CA PRO A 78 4.93 11.52 -4.26
C PRO A 78 5.99 10.44 -4.45
N LEU A 79 5.68 9.21 -4.04
CA LEU A 79 6.60 8.11 -4.18
C LEU A 79 6.77 7.71 -5.64
N PHE A 80 5.67 7.65 -6.37
CA PHE A 80 5.70 7.32 -7.80
C PHE A 80 6.52 8.34 -8.57
N ASP A 81 6.32 9.63 -8.30
CA ASP A 81 7.04 10.68 -8.98
C ASP A 81 8.55 10.59 -8.73
N LYS A 82 8.91 10.19 -7.51
CA LYS A 82 10.31 10.06 -7.16
C LYS A 82 10.97 8.85 -7.79
N LYS A 83 10.26 7.72 -7.89
CA LYS A 83 10.83 6.46 -8.34
C LYS A 83 10.64 6.18 -9.83
N GLY A 84 9.58 6.72 -10.42
CA GLY A 84 9.26 6.48 -11.82
C GLY A 84 8.37 5.29 -12.05
N PHE A 85 8.40 4.31 -11.19
CA PHE A 85 7.49 3.17 -11.20
C PHE A 85 7.49 2.53 -9.82
N LEU A 86 6.47 1.72 -9.55
CA LEU A 86 6.36 1.02 -8.27
C LEU A 86 6.05 -0.44 -8.52
N THR A 87 6.46 -1.29 -7.58
CA THR A 87 6.19 -2.72 -7.66
C THR A 87 5.53 -3.19 -6.38
N THR A 88 4.83 -4.31 -6.47
CA THR A 88 4.31 -4.98 -5.28
C THR A 88 4.15 -6.47 -5.57
N ARG A 89 3.90 -7.25 -4.53
CA ARG A 89 3.65 -8.68 -4.68
C ARG A 89 2.58 -9.10 -3.69
N LEU A 90 1.79 -10.08 -4.07
CA LEU A 90 0.71 -10.61 -3.26
C LEU A 90 0.78 -12.13 -3.26
N LEU A 91 0.42 -12.73 -2.14
CA LEU A 91 0.23 -14.18 -2.10
C LEU A 91 -0.89 -14.55 -3.07
N HIS A 92 -0.84 -15.79 -3.58
CA HIS A 92 -1.76 -16.21 -4.64
C HIS A 92 -3.24 -16.16 -4.27
N ASP A 93 -3.57 -16.31 -2.99
CA ASP A 93 -4.96 -16.37 -2.55
C ASP A 93 -5.53 -15.02 -2.09
N ARG A 94 -4.93 -13.93 -2.52
CA ARG A 94 -5.33 -12.58 -2.09
C ARG A 94 -6.15 -11.87 -3.16
N ASP A 95 -7.29 -12.46 -3.54
CA ASP A 95 -8.10 -11.92 -4.64
C ASP A 95 -8.62 -10.52 -4.38
N GLY A 96 -9.04 -10.24 -3.17
CA GLY A 96 -9.54 -8.91 -2.83
C GLY A 96 -8.47 -7.84 -2.95
N GLN A 97 -7.29 -8.14 -2.45
CA GLN A 97 -6.15 -7.23 -2.55
C GLN A 97 -5.73 -7.06 -4.00
N ARG A 98 -5.72 -8.15 -4.77
CA ARG A 98 -5.37 -8.10 -6.19
C ARG A 98 -6.32 -7.17 -6.94
N ARG A 99 -7.62 -7.31 -6.73
CA ARG A 99 -8.60 -6.45 -7.39
C ARG A 99 -8.39 -4.99 -7.03
N PHE A 100 -8.05 -4.73 -5.77
CA PHE A 100 -7.81 -3.37 -5.29
C PHE A 100 -6.61 -2.73 -6.01
N ILE A 101 -5.47 -3.43 -6.05
CA ILE A 101 -4.28 -2.85 -6.67
C ILE A 101 -4.42 -2.77 -8.18
N GLU A 102 -5.17 -3.68 -8.80
CA GLU A 102 -5.42 -3.59 -10.25
C GLU A 102 -6.26 -2.37 -10.57
N ARG A 103 -7.23 -2.03 -9.71
CA ARG A 103 -8.03 -0.82 -9.92
C ARG A 103 -7.20 0.46 -9.77
N ILE A 104 -6.14 0.42 -8.98
CA ILE A 104 -5.22 1.54 -8.85
C ILE A 104 -4.40 1.72 -10.13
N GLY A 105 -4.12 0.63 -10.82
CA GLY A 105 -3.36 0.66 -12.06
C GLY A 105 -2.22 -0.33 -12.11
N PHE A 106 -1.99 -1.10 -11.06
CA PHE A 106 -0.96 -2.13 -11.08
C PHE A 106 -1.33 -3.23 -12.05
N LYS A 107 -0.34 -3.74 -12.77
CA LYS A 107 -0.53 -4.83 -13.72
C LYS A 107 0.38 -5.98 -13.36
N LYS A 108 -0.14 -7.20 -13.47
CA LYS A 108 0.64 -8.39 -13.16
C LYS A 108 1.76 -8.55 -14.20
N THR A 109 2.96 -8.81 -13.70
CA THR A 109 4.13 -9.01 -14.58
C THR A 109 4.56 -10.46 -14.64
N TRP A 110 4.50 -11.17 -13.51
CA TRP A 110 4.81 -12.61 -13.50
C TRP A 110 4.41 -13.19 -12.14
N SER A 111 4.61 -14.49 -11.99
CA SER A 111 4.33 -15.15 -10.72
C SER A 111 5.32 -16.27 -10.50
N ASP A 112 5.53 -16.57 -9.23
CA ASP A 112 6.31 -17.74 -8.86
C ASP A 112 5.46 -18.65 -7.98
N LYS A 113 6.09 -19.55 -7.27
CA LYS A 113 5.41 -20.53 -6.44
C LYS A 113 4.53 -19.87 -5.36
N ASP A 114 4.99 -18.76 -4.81
CA ASP A 114 4.35 -18.15 -3.64
C ASP A 114 3.60 -16.86 -3.96
N PHE A 115 4.04 -16.11 -4.95
CA PHE A 115 3.56 -14.75 -5.16
C PHE A 115 3.16 -14.45 -6.60
N ASN A 116 2.23 -13.53 -6.74
CA ASN A 116 1.99 -12.80 -7.99
C ASN A 116 2.67 -11.45 -7.86
N TYR A 117 3.39 -11.03 -8.90
CA TYR A 117 4.14 -9.78 -8.91
C TYR A 117 3.47 -8.78 -9.85
N PHE A 118 3.43 -7.52 -9.41
CA PHE A 118 2.73 -6.45 -10.12
C PHE A 118 3.61 -5.23 -10.25
N MET A 119 3.32 -4.39 -11.25
CA MET A 119 4.05 -3.16 -11.48
C MET A 119 3.08 -2.05 -11.84
N LEU A 120 3.34 -0.86 -11.29
CA LEU A 120 2.61 0.36 -11.63
C LEU A 120 3.56 1.25 -12.41
N THR A 121 3.25 1.52 -13.67
CA THR A 121 4.11 2.32 -14.53
C THR A 121 3.52 3.67 -14.87
N GLU A 122 2.25 3.90 -14.51
CA GLU A 122 1.63 5.20 -14.69
C GLU A 122 0.47 5.34 -13.72
N LEU A 123 0.10 6.57 -13.42
CA LEU A 123 -1.05 6.88 -12.59
C LEU A 123 -2.18 7.33 -13.51
N PRO A 124 -3.10 6.43 -13.86
CA PRO A 124 -4.00 6.65 -14.99
C PRO A 124 -4.94 7.84 -14.90
N PHE A 125 -5.15 8.38 -13.71
CA PHE A 125 -6.14 9.44 -13.58
C PHE A 125 -5.57 10.84 -13.64
N GLU A 126 -4.25 10.98 -13.68
CA GLU A 126 -3.67 12.31 -13.67
C GLU A 126 -3.96 13.11 -14.93
N ARG A 127 -3.91 12.45 -16.07
CA ARG A 127 -4.08 13.15 -17.34
C ARG A 127 -5.46 13.77 -17.50
N LYS A 128 -6.41 13.36 -16.72
CA LYS A 128 -7.75 13.92 -16.78
C LYS A 128 -7.79 15.36 -16.31
N GLN A 129 -6.81 15.75 -15.59
CA GLN A 129 -6.70 17.11 -15.09
C GLN A 129 -6.34 18.09 -16.19
N ASP A 130 -5.83 17.58 -17.29
CA ASP A 130 -5.31 18.41 -18.37
C ASP A 130 -6.39 18.96 -19.30
N VAL A 131 -7.59 18.54 -19.09
CA VAL A 131 -8.69 18.97 -19.96
C VAL A 131 -9.16 20.35 -19.60
#